data_b1c50af5ff89d0fa5ce0e1769751eb77
#
_entry.id   b1c50af5ff89d0fa5ce0e1769751eb77
#
_cell.length_a   1.000
_cell.length_b   1.000
_cell.length_c   1.000
_cell.angle_alpha   90.00
_cell.angle_beta   90.00
_cell.angle_gamma   90.00
#
_symmetry.space_group_name_H-M   'P 1'
#
loop_
_entity.id
_entity.type
_entity.pdbx_description
1 polymer ?
#
loop_
_entity_poly.entity_id
_entity_poly.type
_entity_poly.pdbx_seq_one_letter_code
_entity_poly.pdbx_strand_id
1 'polypeptide(L)'
;MKRKIIALLGILLITILSSGCVPEPKKPEGALSVVELLENPIFDTQIQVYGEVSALGELMCTCFFLRSDRENLHVWYDTMVEDNGTIRPSVSVQEINNGDWVIVLGELKSGGDHYSLNDFWVNKIEVVH
;
A
#
# COMPACT_ATOMS: atom_id res chain seq x y z
N MET A 1 -48.66 34.94 -22.18
CA MET A 1 -47.66 35.12 -22.35
C MET A 1 -46.81 34.99 -21.40
N LYS A 2 -46.33 34.53 -20.93
CA LYS A 2 -45.57 34.44 -20.05
C LYS A 2 -45.23 33.25 -19.58
N ARG A 3 -44.64 32.49 -19.99
CA ARG A 3 -44.33 31.32 -19.55
C ARG A 3 -43.00 31.08 -19.75
N LYS A 4 -42.12 31.43 -19.32
CA LYS A 4 -40.89 31.16 -19.64
C LYS A 4 -40.09 30.95 -18.53
N ILE A 5 -40.31 30.45 -17.53
CA ILE A 5 -39.44 30.48 -16.45
C ILE A 5 -39.06 29.27 -15.87
N ILE A 6 -39.28 28.23 -16.47
CA ILE A 6 -39.11 27.04 -15.77
C ILE A 6 -37.92 26.28 -16.12
N ALA A 7 -37.15 26.79 -16.97
CA ALA A 7 -36.05 25.98 -17.46
C ALA A 7 -34.79 26.07 -16.66
N LEU A 8 -34.83 26.74 -15.54
CA LEU A 8 -33.60 26.99 -14.89
C LEU A 8 -33.33 26.20 -13.68
N LEU A 9 -34.15 25.29 -13.38
CA LEU A 9 -33.96 24.58 -12.14
C LEU A 9 -33.36 23.23 -12.29
N GLY A 10 -33.00 22.84 -13.45
CA GLY A 10 -32.52 21.51 -13.63
C GLY A 10 -31.02 21.36 -13.60
N ILE A 11 -30.32 22.46 -13.44
CA ILE A 11 -28.90 22.37 -13.65
C ILE A 11 -28.10 22.28 -12.41
N LEU A 12 -28.74 22.31 -11.32
CA LEU A 12 -27.96 22.49 -10.14
C LEU A 12 -27.58 21.26 -9.41
N LEU A 13 -27.80 20.14 -9.95
CA LEU A 13 -27.62 19.01 -9.11
C LEU A 13 -26.50 18.09 -9.45
N ILE A 14 -25.61 18.54 -10.25
CA ILE A 14 -24.67 17.58 -10.74
C ILE A 14 -23.31 17.67 -10.13
N THR A 15 -23.16 18.51 -9.16
CA THR A 15 -21.81 18.82 -8.78
C THR A 15 -21.32 18.15 -7.53
N ILE A 16 -21.96 17.10 -7.10
CA ILE A 16 -21.61 16.77 -5.75
C ILE A 16 -21.02 15.43 -5.52
N LEU A 17 -20.66 14.77 -6.53
CA LEU A 17 -20.28 13.43 -6.30
C LEU A 17 -18.82 13.13 -6.42
N SER A 18 -18.02 14.13 -6.31
CA SER A 18 -16.61 13.84 -6.39
C SER A 18 -15.95 13.78 -5.03
N SER A 19 -16.70 13.52 -4.02
CA SER A 19 -16.08 13.55 -2.73
C SER A 19 -15.75 12.16 -2.27
N GLY A 20 -14.58 11.89 -1.94
CA GLY A 20 -14.29 10.71 -1.22
C GLY A 20 -13.17 9.85 -1.70
N CYS A 21 -12.72 10.02 -2.89
CA CYS A 21 -11.58 9.25 -3.31
C CYS A 21 -10.37 10.15 -3.35
N VAL A 22 -9.45 9.91 -2.43
CA VAL A 22 -8.13 10.50 -2.58
C VAL A 22 -7.54 9.82 -3.80
N PRO A 23 -7.22 10.55 -4.86
CA PRO A 23 -6.67 9.93 -6.04
C PRO A 23 -5.35 9.25 -5.70
N GLU A 24 -5.14 8.08 -6.24
CA GLU A 24 -3.90 7.37 -6.09
C GLU A 24 -2.76 8.24 -6.62
N PRO A 25 -1.71 8.50 -5.82
CA PRO A 25 -0.56 9.22 -6.31
C PRO A 25 0.12 8.43 -7.43
N LYS A 26 0.79 9.13 -8.31
CA LYS A 26 1.50 8.46 -9.39
C LYS A 26 2.58 7.55 -8.82
N LYS A 27 2.65 6.31 -9.31
CA LYS A 27 3.67 5.36 -8.87
C LYS A 27 5.06 5.94 -9.15
N PRO A 28 5.94 6.00 -8.14
CA PRO A 28 7.30 6.48 -8.33
C PRO A 28 8.11 5.60 -9.28
N GLU A 29 9.02 6.22 -10.00
CA GLU A 29 9.88 5.49 -10.89
C GLU A 29 10.78 4.54 -10.08
N GLY A 30 10.97 3.34 -10.57
CA GLY A 30 11.78 2.33 -9.89
C GLY A 30 11.03 1.49 -8.86
N ALA A 31 9.79 1.83 -8.54
CA ALA A 31 8.98 1.04 -7.64
C ALA A 31 8.05 0.11 -8.41
N LEU A 32 7.85 -1.09 -7.88
CA LEU A 32 6.86 -2.03 -8.41
C LEU A 32 5.54 -1.81 -7.68
N SER A 33 4.43 -2.01 -8.38
CA SER A 33 3.15 -2.11 -7.69
C SER A 33 3.05 -3.49 -7.04
N VAL A 34 2.12 -3.66 -6.10
CA VAL A 34 1.87 -4.96 -5.48
C VAL A 34 1.48 -5.98 -6.55
N VAL A 35 0.63 -5.59 -7.50
CA VAL A 35 0.19 -6.47 -8.58
C VAL A 35 1.38 -6.93 -9.42
N GLU A 36 2.26 -6.00 -9.81
CA GLU A 36 3.46 -6.35 -10.59
C GLU A 36 4.33 -7.34 -9.85
N LEU A 37 4.54 -7.14 -8.56
CA LEU A 37 5.36 -8.04 -7.76
C LEU A 37 4.73 -9.42 -7.63
N LEU A 38 3.41 -9.50 -7.40
CA LEU A 38 2.74 -10.79 -7.22
C LEU A 38 2.59 -11.56 -8.54
N GLU A 39 2.50 -10.86 -9.67
CA GLU A 39 2.47 -11.51 -10.98
C GLU A 39 3.83 -12.09 -11.36
N ASN A 40 4.91 -11.42 -11.00
CA ASN A 40 6.26 -11.87 -11.28
C ASN A 40 7.12 -11.72 -10.03
N PRO A 41 6.99 -12.64 -9.08
CA PRO A 41 7.68 -12.50 -7.80
C PRO A 41 9.20 -12.45 -7.93
N ILE A 42 9.80 -11.50 -7.21
CA ILE A 42 11.26 -11.39 -7.09
C ILE A 42 11.55 -11.64 -5.62
N PHE A 43 12.21 -12.75 -5.34
CA PHE A 43 12.48 -13.18 -3.99
C PHE A 43 13.90 -12.81 -3.53
N ASP A 44 14.05 -12.63 -2.22
CA ASP A 44 15.33 -12.45 -1.55
C ASP A 44 16.23 -11.37 -2.18
N THR A 45 15.60 -10.35 -2.70
CA THR A 45 16.25 -9.23 -3.36
C THR A 45 15.65 -7.93 -2.85
N GLN A 46 16.46 -6.94 -2.57
CA GLN A 46 15.99 -5.64 -2.13
C GLN A 46 15.26 -4.95 -3.28
N ILE A 47 13.98 -4.68 -3.08
CA ILE A 47 13.12 -4.01 -4.05
C ILE A 47 12.24 -2.98 -3.38
N GLN A 48 11.75 -2.04 -4.17
CA GLN A 48 10.80 -1.03 -3.73
C GLN A 48 9.41 -1.40 -4.22
N VAL A 49 8.44 -1.42 -3.31
CA VAL A 49 7.05 -1.71 -3.65
C VAL A 49 6.17 -0.57 -3.20
N TYR A 50 5.26 -0.17 -4.06
CA TYR A 50 4.37 0.96 -3.85
C TYR A 50 2.94 0.48 -3.65
N GLY A 51 2.25 1.05 -2.69
CA GLY A 51 0.85 0.74 -2.44
C GLY A 51 0.26 1.56 -1.29
N GLU A 52 -0.98 1.26 -0.98
CA GLU A 52 -1.72 1.91 0.08
C GLU A 52 -1.69 1.07 1.36
N VAL A 53 -1.41 1.71 2.49
CA VAL A 53 -1.38 1.04 3.79
C VAL A 53 -2.79 0.65 4.21
N SER A 54 -2.97 -0.59 4.61
CA SER A 54 -4.25 -1.11 5.07
C SER A 54 -4.05 -2.05 6.26
N ALA A 55 -5.03 -2.10 7.13
CA ALA A 55 -5.06 -2.99 8.30
C ALA A 55 -3.92 -2.79 9.30
N LEU A 56 -3.27 -1.63 9.29
CA LEU A 56 -2.24 -1.32 10.26
C LEU A 56 -2.88 -1.19 11.65
N GLY A 57 -2.37 -1.93 12.62
CA GLY A 57 -2.93 -1.96 13.96
C GLY A 57 -4.14 -2.87 14.13
N GLU A 58 -4.61 -3.49 13.07
CA GLU A 58 -5.78 -4.35 13.10
C GLU A 58 -5.46 -5.84 13.04
N LEU A 59 -4.24 -6.18 12.73
CA LEU A 59 -3.79 -7.56 12.63
C LEU A 59 -3.10 -8.00 13.92
N MET A 60 -3.07 -9.30 14.16
CA MET A 60 -2.44 -9.83 15.37
C MET A 60 -0.93 -10.07 15.18
N CYS A 61 -0.33 -9.34 14.30
CA CYS A 61 1.09 -9.45 14.00
C CYS A 61 1.71 -8.05 13.91
N THR A 62 3.03 -7.98 13.91
CA THR A 62 3.78 -6.76 13.65
C THR A 62 3.85 -6.57 12.13
N CYS A 63 2.69 -6.34 11.53
CA CYS A 63 2.53 -6.35 10.09
C CYS A 63 1.34 -5.48 9.65
N PHE A 64 1.29 -5.18 8.37
CA PHE A 64 0.13 -4.53 7.75
C PHE A 64 0.01 -5.03 6.31
N PHE A 65 -1.07 -4.67 5.63
CA PHE A 65 -1.22 -4.95 4.21
C PHE A 65 -0.85 -3.73 3.39
N LEU A 66 -0.11 -3.96 2.32
CA LEU A 66 0.12 -2.99 1.27
C LEU A 66 -0.79 -3.37 0.11
N ARG A 67 -1.69 -2.46 -0.25
CA ARG A 67 -2.72 -2.73 -1.25
C ARG A 67 -2.43 -2.06 -2.57
N SER A 68 -2.73 -2.76 -3.65
CA SER A 68 -2.78 -2.19 -4.99
C SER A 68 -3.90 -2.91 -5.73
N ASP A 69 -4.87 -2.18 -6.21
CA ASP A 69 -6.08 -2.72 -6.82
C ASP A 69 -6.78 -3.71 -5.87
N ARG A 70 -6.80 -4.97 -6.18
CA ARG A 70 -7.44 -5.99 -5.35
C ARG A 70 -6.44 -6.90 -4.66
N GLU A 71 -5.16 -6.63 -4.82
CA GLU A 71 -4.12 -7.45 -4.26
C GLU A 71 -3.55 -6.86 -2.99
N ASN A 72 -3.22 -7.73 -2.06
CA ASN A 72 -2.61 -7.35 -0.79
C ASN A 72 -1.25 -8.02 -0.66
N LEU A 73 -0.26 -7.23 -0.30
CA LEU A 73 1.04 -7.74 0.08
C LEU A 73 1.14 -7.68 1.60
N HIS A 74 1.54 -8.78 2.22
CA HIS A 74 1.68 -8.84 3.66
C HIS A 74 3.05 -8.29 4.04
N VAL A 75 3.08 -7.13 4.68
CA VAL A 75 4.32 -6.42 5.00
C VAL A 75 4.63 -6.56 6.50
N TRP A 76 5.78 -7.12 6.80
CA TRP A 76 6.27 -7.30 8.16
C TRP A 76 7.27 -6.22 8.49
N TYR A 77 7.06 -5.54 9.62
CA TYR A 77 7.98 -4.49 10.09
C TYR A 77 8.67 -4.87 11.41
N ASP A 78 8.63 -6.14 11.77
CA ASP A 78 9.26 -6.66 12.99
C ASP A 78 10.75 -6.90 12.77
N THR A 79 11.43 -7.17 13.89
CA THR A 79 12.82 -7.62 13.88
C THR A 79 12.93 -8.97 13.17
N MET A 80 13.88 -9.09 12.31
CA MET A 80 14.13 -10.34 11.59
C MET A 80 15.54 -10.83 11.86
N VAL A 81 15.67 -12.14 12.11
CA VAL A 81 16.98 -12.78 12.22
C VAL A 81 17.23 -13.54 10.93
N GLU A 82 18.29 -13.19 10.22
CA GLU A 82 18.65 -13.85 8.98
C GLU A 82 19.37 -15.17 9.25
N ASP A 83 19.46 -16.02 8.22
CA ASP A 83 20.07 -17.33 8.35
C ASP A 83 21.53 -17.29 8.84
N ASN A 84 22.23 -16.21 8.52
CA ASN A 84 23.61 -16.05 8.96
C ASN A 84 23.73 -15.46 10.37
N GLY A 85 22.62 -15.29 11.07
CA GLY A 85 22.58 -14.72 12.41
C GLY A 85 22.53 -13.20 12.47
N THR A 86 22.53 -12.52 11.34
CA THR A 86 22.41 -11.07 11.30
C THR A 86 21.00 -10.67 11.73
N ILE A 87 20.90 -9.69 12.63
CA ILE A 87 19.64 -9.19 13.12
C ILE A 87 19.29 -7.91 12.33
N ARG A 88 18.13 -7.94 11.69
CA ARG A 88 17.59 -6.77 11.01
C ARG A 88 16.58 -6.13 11.95
N PRO A 89 16.77 -4.85 12.33
CA PRO A 89 15.90 -4.22 13.33
C PRO A 89 14.50 -3.99 12.79
N SER A 90 13.56 -3.84 13.70
CA SER A 90 12.19 -3.45 13.35
C SER A 90 12.16 -2.04 12.78
N VAL A 91 11.16 -1.76 11.97
CA VAL A 91 10.94 -0.45 11.34
C VAL A 91 9.79 0.25 12.02
N SER A 92 9.94 1.53 12.31
CA SER A 92 8.89 2.33 12.92
C SER A 92 7.74 2.57 11.95
N VAL A 93 6.51 2.41 12.45
CA VAL A 93 5.29 2.71 11.70
C VAL A 93 4.51 3.84 12.34
N GLN A 94 5.14 4.61 13.23
CA GLN A 94 4.45 5.67 13.97
C GLN A 94 4.02 6.84 13.08
N GLU A 95 4.68 7.04 11.97
CA GLU A 95 4.39 8.15 11.08
C GLU A 95 3.48 7.80 9.91
N ILE A 96 3.00 6.56 9.84
CA ILE A 96 2.11 6.14 8.77
C ILE A 96 0.73 5.79 9.32
N ASN A 97 -0.28 5.96 8.49
CA ASN A 97 -1.67 5.68 8.82
C ASN A 97 -2.29 4.84 7.72
N ASN A 98 -3.34 4.11 8.06
CA ASN A 98 -4.13 3.42 7.03
C ASN A 98 -4.64 4.44 6.01
N GLY A 99 -4.54 4.12 4.75
CA GLY A 99 -4.88 5.02 3.66
C GLY A 99 -3.71 5.78 3.07
N ASP A 100 -2.58 5.82 3.77
CA ASP A 100 -1.38 6.46 3.23
C ASP A 100 -0.80 5.65 2.08
N TRP A 101 -0.33 6.33 1.05
CA TRP A 101 0.41 5.70 -0.03
C TRP A 101 1.89 5.75 0.31
N VAL A 102 2.52 4.60 0.28
CA VAL A 102 3.92 4.47 0.71
C VAL A 102 4.73 3.66 -0.28
N ILE A 103 6.05 3.84 -0.21
CA ILE A 103 7.01 2.93 -0.80
C ILE A 103 7.62 2.15 0.34
N VAL A 104 7.61 0.83 0.25
CA VAL A 104 8.33 -0.03 1.17
C VAL A 104 9.55 -0.58 0.47
N LEU A 105 10.69 -0.49 1.13
CA LEU A 105 11.94 -1.08 0.65
C LEU A 105 12.23 -2.32 1.48
N GLY A 106 12.44 -3.44 0.85
CA GLY A 106 12.71 -4.69 1.54
C GLY A 106 12.75 -5.87 0.60
N GLU A 107 12.44 -7.04 1.13
CA GLU A 107 12.53 -8.30 0.39
C GLU A 107 11.26 -9.14 0.53
N LEU A 108 10.83 -9.69 -0.58
CA LEU A 108 9.84 -10.76 -0.57
C LEU A 108 10.56 -12.06 -0.25
N LYS A 109 10.08 -12.77 0.75
CA LYS A 109 10.76 -13.98 1.20
C LYS A 109 10.25 -15.22 0.46
N SER A 110 11.22 -16.01 -0.03
CA SER A 110 10.93 -17.26 -0.65
C SER A 110 10.90 -18.36 0.40
N GLY A 111 9.80 -18.97 0.58
CA GLY A 111 9.72 -20.25 1.27
C GLY A 111 10.30 -20.31 2.67
N GLY A 112 10.04 -21.38 3.32
CA GLY A 112 10.33 -21.62 4.72
C GLY A 112 9.01 -21.86 5.42
N ASP A 113 9.04 -22.58 6.52
CA ASP A 113 7.82 -23.01 7.20
C ASP A 113 6.99 -21.88 7.79
N HIS A 114 7.51 -20.65 7.74
CA HIS A 114 6.89 -19.50 8.38
C HIS A 114 6.53 -18.38 7.40
N TYR A 115 6.78 -18.54 6.12
CA TYR A 115 6.55 -17.48 5.16
C TYR A 115 5.58 -17.93 4.08
N SER A 116 4.59 -17.10 3.82
CA SER A 116 3.75 -17.27 2.65
C SER A 116 4.42 -16.60 1.44
N LEU A 117 3.91 -16.88 0.25
CA LEU A 117 4.50 -16.34 -0.97
C LEU A 117 4.42 -14.82 -1.09
N ASN A 118 3.59 -14.19 -0.28
CA ASN A 118 3.43 -12.74 -0.32
C ASN A 118 3.87 -12.05 0.98
N ASP A 119 4.71 -12.68 1.76
CA ASP A 119 5.31 -12.07 2.94
C ASP A 119 6.50 -11.21 2.54
N PHE A 120 6.40 -9.94 2.84
CA PHE A 120 7.42 -8.96 2.51
C PHE A 120 8.02 -8.39 3.80
N TRP A 121 9.34 -8.46 3.95
CA TRP A 121 10.03 -7.95 5.12
C TRP A 121 10.66 -6.60 4.81
N VAL A 122 10.18 -5.56 5.48
CA VAL A 122 10.53 -4.19 5.16
C VAL A 122 11.76 -3.72 5.95
N ASN A 123 12.58 -2.91 5.29
CA ASN A 123 13.72 -2.24 5.91
C ASN A 123 13.46 -0.75 6.06
N LYS A 124 12.64 -0.18 5.20
CA LYS A 124 12.37 1.25 5.19
C LYS A 124 10.99 1.52 4.59
N ILE A 125 10.30 2.49 5.14
CA ILE A 125 8.99 2.93 4.64
C ILE A 125 9.05 4.42 4.39
N GLU A 126 8.61 4.86 3.22
CA GLU A 126 8.52 6.27 2.87
C GLU A 126 7.11 6.62 2.44
N VAL A 127 6.54 7.67 3.00
CA VAL A 127 5.23 8.16 2.60
C VAL A 127 5.38 8.95 1.29
N VAL A 128 4.47 8.69 0.35
CA VAL A 128 4.44 9.40 -0.92
C VAL A 128 3.44 10.54 -0.82
N HIS A 129 3.86 11.71 -1.16
CA HIS A 129 3.03 12.92 -1.11
C HIS A 129 2.56 13.36 -2.49
#